data_bf2b7d19baf7d858eccf658cc421a916
#
_entry.id   bf2b7d19baf7d858eccf658cc421a916
#
_cell.length_a   1.000
_cell.length_b   1.000
_cell.length_c   1.000
_cell.angle_alpha   90.00
_cell.angle_beta   90.00
_cell.angle_gamma   90.00
#
_symmetry.space_group_name_H-M   'P 1'
#
loop_
_entity.id
_entity.type
_entity.pdbx_description
1 polymer ?
#
loop_
_entity_poly.entity_id
_entity_poly.type
_entity_poly.pdbx_seq_one_letter_code
_entity_poly.pdbx_strand_id
1 'polypeptide(L)'
;MRIQRRAVTVFMMSKTLVSLGIAAFALGIFAEATITFGDQKVDPRIFAGRAAFERASFLVVLRDQADLSGAESIADSTERVRFVYESLRAQAELSQAALRARLNADRVPYRSYFLVNMIEVEGDRHLAAALAARTEVSSVAPNAPFTLAPAPREPEALSAAARILTATTVEPNIAKIGAPDVWARGFTGQGIVIGMADTGVTWDHSALKTHYRGFDGVGVSHDYNWHDAVHDARVANPCGSSASTPCDDDGHGTSTAGLAVGDDGAGNQVGVAPGAKFIACRNMDLGDGTPARYTECFQFFLAPTDRNGANPRPDLAAHIISNSWGCPATEGCTDPNVLRTVVENVRAAGIFVAVAASNDGPSCSTVDIPGLYEASFSVGATTLADGIASFSSRGPITADGSNRLKPDLCAPGVGLRVANKNGGYAGGFSGTSGSTPEVSGAVALLWSAAPAMKGQVSSTADLLKATAVPLTSTQDCPPYPGAAVPNAVFGFGRLDIAGAVALAFPVARAAPSAPHRGRSPRVVPAR
;
A
#
# COMPACT_ATOMS: atom_id res chain seq x y z
N MET A 1 -28.16 57.54 38.41
CA MET A 1 -27.73 58.72 39.21
C MET A 1 -26.38 59.12 38.72
N ARG A 2 -26.35 60.22 37.99
CA ARG A 2 -25.42 61.35 37.88
C ARG A 2 -23.93 60.98 37.69
N ILE A 3 -23.33 61.23 36.47
CA ILE A 3 -22.85 62.55 35.95
C ILE A 3 -21.52 62.94 36.67
N GLN A 4 -20.35 63.19 36.06
CA GLN A 4 -19.92 64.18 35.04
C GLN A 4 -18.42 63.94 34.73
N ARG A 5 -17.92 63.92 33.52
CA ARG A 5 -17.46 65.03 32.65
C ARG A 5 -16.44 66.02 33.29
N ARG A 6 -15.25 66.12 32.70
CA ARG A 6 -14.60 67.28 32.07
C ARG A 6 -13.10 66.98 31.85
N ALA A 7 -12.50 67.01 30.77
CA ALA A 7 -12.25 68.03 29.74
C ALA A 7 -11.00 68.87 30.01
N VAL A 8 -10.04 68.76 29.06
CA VAL A 8 -9.25 69.78 28.35
C VAL A 8 -8.26 70.65 29.18
N THR A 9 -6.99 70.67 28.78
CA THR A 9 -6.37 71.90 28.25
C THR A 9 -4.98 71.63 27.67
N VAL A 10 -4.75 72.12 26.47
CA VAL A 10 -3.52 72.29 25.70
C VAL A 10 -2.66 73.38 26.32
N PHE A 11 -1.31 73.25 26.30
CA PHE A 11 -0.44 74.42 26.15
C PHE A 11 0.82 74.09 25.36
N MET A 12 1.13 75.01 24.47
CA MET A 12 2.20 75.03 23.48
C MET A 12 3.46 75.73 23.99
N MET A 13 4.58 75.50 23.26
CA MET A 13 5.82 76.29 23.13
C MET A 13 6.90 76.13 24.19
N SER A 14 8.13 75.80 23.84
CA SER A 14 9.11 76.70 23.24
C SER A 14 10.43 75.97 22.91
N LYS A 15 11.08 76.41 21.86
CA LYS A 15 12.39 75.99 21.31
C LYS A 15 13.54 76.33 22.27
N THR A 16 14.60 75.49 22.36
CA THR A 16 16.00 75.94 22.32
C THR A 16 16.92 74.75 21.89
N LEU A 17 17.81 75.05 20.94
CA LEU A 17 18.96 74.22 20.53
C LEU A 17 20.02 74.08 21.62
N VAL A 18 20.76 72.95 21.60
CA VAL A 18 22.23 72.85 21.62
C VAL A 18 22.72 71.42 21.37
N SER A 19 23.42 71.27 20.29
CA SER A 19 24.66 70.58 19.92
C SER A 19 25.10 69.20 20.48
N LEU A 20 25.42 68.32 19.52
CA LEU A 20 26.50 67.31 19.37
C LEU A 20 26.66 66.21 20.40
N GLY A 21 26.44 65.02 19.92
CA GLY A 21 26.98 63.74 20.43
C GLY A 21 26.79 62.67 19.34
N ILE A 22 27.84 62.44 18.53
CA ILE A 22 27.88 61.36 17.54
C ILE A 22 27.99 60.04 18.28
N ALA A 23 26.91 59.24 18.29
CA ALA A 23 26.95 57.83 18.58
C ALA A 23 26.50 57.07 17.33
N ALA A 24 27.45 56.44 16.65
CA ALA A 24 27.19 55.56 15.53
C ALA A 24 26.41 54.33 16.02
N PHE A 25 25.10 54.30 15.77
CA PHE A 25 24.29 53.11 15.85
C PHE A 25 24.47 52.37 14.54
N ALA A 26 25.24 51.27 14.56
CA ALA A 26 25.29 50.33 13.45
C ALA A 26 23.89 49.73 13.27
N LEU A 27 23.15 50.17 12.29
CA LEU A 27 21.98 49.46 11.76
C LEU A 27 22.50 48.14 11.18
N GLY A 28 22.30 47.05 11.93
CA GLY A 28 22.37 45.72 11.38
C GLY A 28 21.23 45.58 10.34
N ILE A 29 21.57 45.75 9.08
CA ILE A 29 20.71 45.36 7.98
C ILE A 29 20.61 43.84 8.06
N PHE A 30 19.52 43.32 8.62
CA PHE A 30 19.11 41.94 8.36
C PHE A 30 18.78 41.92 6.89
N ALA A 31 19.70 41.37 6.09
CA ALA A 31 19.40 40.99 4.72
C ALA A 31 18.27 39.98 4.79
N GLU A 32 17.05 40.38 4.45
CA GLU A 32 16.00 39.44 4.06
C GLU A 32 16.60 38.64 2.92
N ALA A 33 16.87 37.35 3.17
CA ALA A 33 17.33 36.45 2.14
C ALA A 33 16.26 36.42 1.05
N THR A 34 16.58 36.98 -0.10
CA THR A 34 15.76 36.86 -1.30
C THR A 34 15.54 35.38 -1.55
N ILE A 35 14.28 34.94 -1.44
CA ILE A 35 13.85 33.58 -1.80
C ILE A 35 14.30 33.38 -3.24
N THR A 36 15.30 32.52 -3.45
CA THR A 36 15.79 32.18 -4.77
C THR A 36 14.84 31.17 -5.42
N PHE A 37 14.87 31.08 -6.75
CA PHE A 37 14.03 30.13 -7.53
C PHE A 37 14.13 28.67 -7.01
N GLY A 38 15.18 28.31 -6.30
CA GLY A 38 15.36 27.01 -5.66
C GLY A 38 14.45 26.76 -4.45
N ASP A 39 14.14 27.80 -3.68
CA ASP A 39 13.34 27.66 -2.46
C ASP A 39 11.88 27.27 -2.73
N GLN A 40 11.34 27.59 -3.92
CA GLN A 40 9.97 27.20 -4.31
C GLN A 40 9.81 25.69 -4.56
N LYS A 41 10.90 24.97 -4.80
CA LYS A 41 10.88 23.52 -5.03
C LYS A 41 11.07 22.70 -3.76
N VAL A 42 11.49 23.32 -2.66
CA VAL A 42 11.70 22.67 -1.37
C VAL A 42 10.41 22.73 -0.57
N ASP A 43 9.87 21.56 -0.22
CA ASP A 43 8.72 21.51 0.68
C ASP A 43 9.11 22.07 2.06
N PRO A 44 8.45 23.15 2.53
CA PRO A 44 8.83 23.79 3.80
C PRO A 44 8.66 22.88 5.03
N ARG A 45 7.84 21.83 4.92
CA ARG A 45 7.59 20.86 6.00
C ARG A 45 8.81 20.03 6.35
N ILE A 46 9.76 19.84 5.42
CA ILE A 46 11.02 19.09 5.67
C ILE A 46 11.78 19.65 6.88
N PHE A 47 11.81 20.97 7.00
CA PHE A 47 12.57 21.67 8.03
C PHE A 47 11.69 22.43 9.03
N ALA A 48 10.40 22.12 9.10
CA ALA A 48 9.49 22.75 10.04
C ALA A 48 9.92 22.44 11.50
N GLY A 49 10.11 23.48 12.30
CA GLY A 49 10.54 23.36 13.69
C GLY A 49 12.02 22.99 13.90
N ARG A 50 12.82 22.87 12.82
CA ARG A 50 14.25 22.51 12.88
C ARG A 50 15.15 23.74 12.80
N ALA A 51 16.31 23.68 13.47
CA ALA A 51 17.35 24.69 13.31
C ALA A 51 17.94 24.69 11.89
N ALA A 52 18.53 25.81 11.45
CA ALA A 52 18.98 25.99 10.07
C ALA A 52 19.99 24.94 9.57
N PHE A 53 20.81 24.40 10.47
CA PHE A 53 21.86 23.40 10.20
C PHE A 53 21.47 21.98 10.68
N GLU A 54 20.26 21.81 11.16
CA GLU A 54 19.75 20.48 11.53
C GLU A 54 19.43 19.69 10.27
N ARG A 55 19.87 18.43 10.26
CA ARG A 55 19.69 17.53 9.10
C ARG A 55 18.31 16.89 9.13
N ALA A 56 17.79 16.64 7.94
CA ALA A 56 16.59 15.86 7.70
C ALA A 56 16.80 14.93 6.52
N SER A 57 16.09 13.80 6.49
CA SER A 57 15.96 12.98 5.27
C SER A 57 14.91 13.63 4.37
N PHE A 58 15.22 13.72 3.07
CA PHE A 58 14.34 14.25 2.05
C PHE A 58 14.57 13.58 0.70
N LEU A 59 13.56 13.66 -0.17
CA LEU A 59 13.59 13.06 -1.49
C LEU A 59 13.80 14.13 -2.56
N VAL A 60 14.88 14.03 -3.31
CA VAL A 60 15.16 14.86 -4.48
C VAL A 60 14.55 14.18 -5.69
N VAL A 61 13.40 14.66 -6.15
CA VAL A 61 12.67 14.11 -7.28
C VAL A 61 13.17 14.76 -8.57
N LEU A 62 13.59 13.95 -9.53
CA LEU A 62 14.05 14.44 -10.82
C LEU A 62 12.85 14.72 -11.74
N ARG A 63 13.04 15.67 -12.67
CA ARG A 63 11.99 16.13 -13.59
C ARG A 63 11.61 15.05 -14.60
N ASP A 64 12.62 14.43 -15.20
CA ASP A 64 12.43 13.49 -16.29
C ASP A 64 12.18 12.10 -15.70
N GLN A 65 10.94 11.65 -15.79
CA GLN A 65 10.51 10.30 -15.42
C GLN A 65 10.49 9.42 -16.69
N ALA A 66 10.54 8.10 -16.52
CA ALA A 66 10.48 7.18 -17.65
C ALA A 66 9.10 7.20 -18.34
N ASP A 67 9.10 7.10 -19.66
CA ASP A 67 7.87 6.88 -20.43
C ASP A 67 7.54 5.38 -20.45
N LEU A 68 6.42 5.01 -19.84
CA LEU A 68 5.90 3.65 -19.76
C LEU A 68 4.64 3.43 -20.61
N SER A 69 4.29 4.37 -21.48
CA SER A 69 3.05 4.33 -22.28
C SER A 69 2.93 3.08 -23.17
N GLY A 70 4.06 2.49 -23.56
CA GLY A 70 4.09 1.23 -24.34
C GLY A 70 3.82 -0.03 -23.53
N ALA A 71 3.84 0.02 -22.20
CA ALA A 71 3.79 -1.18 -21.35
C ALA A 71 2.48 -1.99 -21.51
N GLU A 72 1.33 -1.32 -21.59
CA GLU A 72 0.03 -1.99 -21.68
C GLU A 72 -0.17 -2.78 -22.99
N SER A 73 0.56 -2.43 -24.05
CA SER A 73 0.50 -3.14 -25.33
C SER A 73 1.26 -4.48 -25.31
N ILE A 74 2.10 -4.72 -24.29
CA ILE A 74 2.88 -5.95 -24.15
C ILE A 74 2.00 -7.03 -23.50
N ALA A 75 1.67 -8.05 -24.28
CA ALA A 75 0.75 -9.11 -23.86
C ALA A 75 1.39 -10.09 -22.85
N ASP A 76 2.68 -10.43 -23.03
CA ASP A 76 3.40 -11.29 -22.09
C ASP A 76 3.75 -10.53 -20.81
N SER A 77 3.28 -11.05 -19.67
CA SER A 77 3.45 -10.38 -18.39
C SER A 77 4.91 -10.25 -17.95
N THR A 78 5.76 -11.22 -18.29
CA THR A 78 7.19 -11.20 -17.93
C THR A 78 7.96 -10.18 -18.77
N GLU A 79 7.66 -10.14 -20.07
CA GLU A 79 8.23 -9.13 -20.98
C GLU A 79 7.76 -7.72 -20.62
N ARG A 80 6.52 -7.56 -20.19
CA ARG A 80 5.99 -6.28 -19.71
C ARG A 80 6.72 -5.78 -18.46
N VAL A 81 6.93 -6.65 -17.47
CA VAL A 81 7.73 -6.33 -16.27
C VAL A 81 9.15 -5.94 -16.66
N ARG A 82 9.80 -6.70 -17.57
CA ARG A 82 11.15 -6.42 -18.05
C ARG A 82 11.22 -5.05 -18.73
N PHE A 83 10.32 -4.77 -19.65
CA PHE A 83 10.24 -3.48 -20.34
C PHE A 83 10.14 -2.31 -19.34
N VAL A 84 9.24 -2.41 -18.36
CA VAL A 84 9.06 -1.37 -17.34
C VAL A 84 10.32 -1.21 -16.50
N TYR A 85 10.90 -2.30 -16.02
CA TYR A 85 12.15 -2.27 -15.24
C TYR A 85 13.31 -1.62 -16.02
N GLU A 86 13.54 -2.04 -17.25
CA GLU A 86 14.63 -1.53 -18.09
C GLU A 86 14.45 -0.04 -18.42
N SER A 87 13.22 0.39 -18.75
CA SER A 87 12.90 1.78 -19.01
C SER A 87 13.15 2.68 -17.80
N LEU A 88 12.68 2.25 -16.62
CA LEU A 88 12.87 2.97 -15.36
C LEU A 88 14.36 3.06 -14.98
N ARG A 89 15.08 1.96 -15.12
CA ARG A 89 16.52 1.89 -14.82
C ARG A 89 17.33 2.79 -15.76
N ALA A 90 17.10 2.70 -17.05
CA ALA A 90 17.80 3.51 -18.05
C ALA A 90 17.60 5.01 -17.81
N GLN A 91 16.35 5.42 -17.52
CA GLN A 91 16.03 6.81 -17.22
C GLN A 91 16.76 7.29 -15.95
N ALA A 92 16.72 6.51 -14.87
CA ALA A 92 17.37 6.85 -13.62
C ALA A 92 18.91 6.92 -13.77
N GLU A 93 19.51 5.97 -14.44
CA GLU A 93 20.97 5.94 -14.66
C GLU A 93 21.45 7.16 -15.46
N LEU A 94 20.72 7.52 -16.50
CA LEU A 94 21.04 8.67 -17.35
C LEU A 94 20.90 10.00 -16.59
N SER A 95 19.74 10.24 -16.00
CA SER A 95 19.40 11.54 -15.44
C SER A 95 19.98 11.81 -14.05
N GLN A 96 20.25 10.77 -13.26
CA GLN A 96 20.84 10.91 -11.93
C GLN A 96 22.38 11.04 -11.96
N ALA A 97 23.05 10.73 -13.07
CA ALA A 97 24.50 10.62 -13.14
C ALA A 97 25.24 11.86 -12.61
N ALA A 98 24.83 13.05 -13.08
CA ALA A 98 25.45 14.31 -12.67
C ALA A 98 25.21 14.63 -11.18
N LEU A 99 23.99 14.35 -10.69
CA LEU A 99 23.63 14.59 -9.29
C LEU A 99 24.39 13.63 -8.36
N ARG A 100 24.45 12.34 -8.68
CA ARG A 100 25.24 11.34 -7.93
C ARG A 100 26.73 11.69 -7.90
N ALA A 101 27.30 12.13 -9.03
CA ALA A 101 28.69 12.56 -9.09
C ALA A 101 28.94 13.75 -8.14
N ARG A 102 28.04 14.71 -8.07
CA ARG A 102 28.09 15.84 -7.14
C ARG A 102 28.02 15.40 -5.68
N LEU A 103 27.03 14.57 -5.33
CA LEU A 103 26.86 14.06 -3.96
C LEU A 103 28.09 13.26 -3.50
N ASN A 104 28.68 12.46 -4.40
CA ASN A 104 29.91 11.73 -4.13
C ASN A 104 31.11 12.68 -3.89
N ALA A 105 31.27 13.73 -4.70
CA ALA A 105 32.33 14.73 -4.53
C ALA A 105 32.22 15.47 -3.20
N ASP A 106 30.98 15.77 -2.80
CA ASP A 106 30.67 16.44 -1.54
C ASP A 106 30.63 15.49 -0.33
N ARG A 107 30.81 14.18 -0.55
CA ARG A 107 30.71 13.11 0.47
C ARG A 107 29.39 13.10 1.20
N VAL A 108 28.31 13.41 0.51
CA VAL A 108 26.93 13.35 1.03
C VAL A 108 26.40 11.94 0.84
N PRO A 109 25.97 11.24 1.91
CA PRO A 109 25.31 9.94 1.77
C PRO A 109 23.99 10.08 1.04
N TYR A 110 23.70 9.13 0.16
CA TYR A 110 22.45 9.10 -0.58
C TYR A 110 22.03 7.66 -0.97
N ARG A 111 20.74 7.47 -1.28
CA ARG A 111 20.20 6.30 -1.96
C ARG A 111 19.50 6.70 -3.23
N SER A 112 19.77 5.95 -4.30
CA SER A 112 19.11 6.15 -5.61
C SER A 112 17.95 5.21 -5.78
N TYR A 113 16.83 5.75 -6.24
CA TYR A 113 15.64 5.00 -6.62
C TYR A 113 15.42 5.10 -8.12
N PHE A 114 14.97 4.00 -8.74
CA PHE A 114 14.66 3.98 -10.16
C PHE A 114 13.15 3.89 -10.40
N LEU A 115 12.39 3.28 -9.49
CA LEU A 115 10.94 3.13 -9.63
C LEU A 115 10.23 4.49 -9.74
N VAL A 116 10.66 5.44 -8.94
CA VAL A 116 10.49 6.87 -9.18
C VAL A 116 11.89 7.42 -9.37
N ASN A 117 12.11 8.23 -10.41
CA ASN A 117 13.41 8.82 -10.65
C ASN A 117 13.71 9.87 -9.57
N MET A 118 14.22 9.41 -8.43
CA MET A 118 14.51 10.22 -7.25
C MET A 118 15.75 9.73 -6.50
N ILE A 119 16.28 10.59 -5.64
CA ILE A 119 17.40 10.30 -4.74
C ILE A 119 17.01 10.72 -3.32
N GLU A 120 17.12 9.82 -2.37
CA GLU A 120 17.05 10.13 -0.94
C GLU A 120 18.37 10.73 -0.49
N VAL A 121 18.31 11.84 0.23
CA VAL A 121 19.47 12.56 0.75
C VAL A 121 19.20 12.94 2.20
N GLU A 122 20.21 12.80 3.05
CA GLU A 122 20.20 13.37 4.39
C GLU A 122 21.04 14.64 4.43
N GLY A 123 20.43 15.78 4.73
CA GLY A 123 21.12 17.07 4.71
C GLY A 123 20.35 18.20 5.37
N ASP A 124 21.01 19.35 5.47
CA ASP A 124 20.43 20.57 6.00
C ASP A 124 19.65 21.37 4.93
N ARG A 125 19.05 22.46 5.34
CA ARG A 125 18.28 23.38 4.47
C ARG A 125 19.12 23.94 3.32
N HIS A 126 20.41 24.21 3.54
CA HIS A 126 21.28 24.76 2.51
C HIS A 126 21.57 23.75 1.41
N LEU A 127 21.80 22.49 1.78
CA LEU A 127 21.96 21.42 0.81
C LEU A 127 20.68 21.20 0.02
N ALA A 128 19.52 21.15 0.69
CA ALA A 128 18.22 20.98 0.02
C ALA A 128 17.96 22.11 -1.00
N ALA A 129 18.23 23.37 -0.62
CA ALA A 129 18.09 24.52 -1.53
C ALA A 129 19.09 24.46 -2.71
N ALA A 130 20.34 24.07 -2.45
CA ALA A 130 21.35 23.91 -3.51
C ALA A 130 20.98 22.81 -4.51
N LEU A 131 20.40 21.70 -4.04
CA LEU A 131 19.91 20.62 -4.92
C LEU A 131 18.66 21.06 -5.69
N ALA A 132 17.72 21.74 -5.04
CA ALA A 132 16.51 22.27 -5.66
C ALA A 132 16.79 23.32 -6.77
N ALA A 133 17.87 24.07 -6.65
CA ALA A 133 18.26 25.07 -7.67
C ALA A 133 18.71 24.43 -9.00
N ARG A 134 18.96 23.14 -9.04
CA ARG A 134 19.37 22.42 -10.26
C ARG A 134 18.19 22.29 -11.24
N THR A 135 18.49 22.33 -12.53
CA THR A 135 17.48 22.31 -13.59
C THR A 135 16.80 20.96 -13.74
N GLU A 136 17.55 19.87 -13.49
CA GLU A 136 17.05 18.49 -13.55
C GLU A 136 16.18 18.11 -12.35
N VAL A 137 16.17 18.88 -11.26
CA VAL A 137 15.33 18.63 -10.09
C VAL A 137 13.96 19.28 -10.27
N SER A 138 12.89 18.50 -10.08
CA SER A 138 11.51 18.99 -10.08
C SER A 138 11.08 19.48 -8.69
N SER A 139 11.38 18.72 -7.66
CA SER A 139 11.00 19.04 -6.28
C SER A 139 11.93 18.36 -5.27
N VAL A 140 11.91 18.89 -4.04
CA VAL A 140 12.50 18.27 -2.86
C VAL A 140 11.36 18.04 -1.87
N ALA A 141 11.02 16.76 -1.68
CA ALA A 141 9.87 16.32 -0.90
C ALA A 141 10.29 15.76 0.47
N PRO A 142 9.42 15.80 1.50
CA PRO A 142 9.71 15.22 2.78
C PRO A 142 9.82 13.69 2.71
N ASN A 143 10.72 13.12 3.52
CA ASN A 143 10.80 11.71 3.81
C ASN A 143 10.38 11.49 5.27
N ALA A 144 9.15 11.90 5.59
CA ALA A 144 8.59 11.77 6.93
C ALA A 144 8.27 10.30 7.24
N PRO A 145 8.45 9.84 8.48
CA PRO A 145 8.01 8.51 8.87
C PRO A 145 6.48 8.42 8.83
N PHE A 146 5.98 7.30 8.33
CA PHE A 146 4.58 6.95 8.39
C PHE A 146 4.38 5.94 9.52
N THR A 147 3.43 6.21 10.42
CA THR A 147 3.12 5.33 11.54
C THR A 147 1.95 4.43 11.17
N LEU A 148 2.08 3.13 11.42
CA LEU A 148 0.98 2.21 11.30
C LEU A 148 0.00 2.49 12.44
N ALA A 149 -1.21 2.95 12.11
CA ALA A 149 -2.24 3.17 13.11
C ALA A 149 -2.61 1.83 13.78
N PRO A 150 -2.65 1.76 15.13
CA PRO A 150 -3.11 0.56 15.81
C PRO A 150 -4.51 0.17 15.30
N ALA A 151 -4.70 -1.11 15.00
CA ALA A 151 -5.99 -1.60 14.58
C ALA A 151 -7.05 -1.25 15.65
N PRO A 152 -8.14 -0.55 15.29
CA PRO A 152 -9.18 -0.21 16.24
C PRO A 152 -9.77 -1.48 16.86
N ARG A 153 -9.93 -1.49 18.18
CA ARG A 153 -10.61 -2.59 18.86
C ARG A 153 -12.10 -2.36 18.73
N GLU A 154 -12.75 -3.20 17.94
CA GLU A 154 -14.23 -3.31 18.02
C GLU A 154 -14.64 -3.81 19.42
N PRO A 155 -15.80 -3.39 19.95
CA PRO A 155 -16.26 -3.82 21.26
C PRO A 155 -16.27 -5.34 21.42
N GLU A 156 -15.79 -5.85 22.55
CA GLU A 156 -15.59 -7.28 22.86
C GLU A 156 -16.80 -8.20 22.58
N ALA A 157 -18.00 -7.66 22.48
CA ALA A 157 -19.22 -8.43 22.21
C ALA A 157 -19.22 -9.18 20.86
N LEU A 158 -18.48 -8.66 19.85
CA LEU A 158 -18.33 -9.34 18.55
C LEU A 158 -17.20 -10.36 18.53
N SER A 159 -16.22 -10.22 19.44
CA SER A 159 -15.10 -11.16 19.57
C SER A 159 -15.49 -12.46 20.31
N ALA A 160 -16.49 -12.43 21.18
CA ALA A 160 -16.94 -13.60 21.94
C ALA A 160 -17.58 -14.68 21.06
N ALA A 161 -18.26 -14.30 19.98
CA ALA A 161 -18.83 -15.25 19.02
C ALA A 161 -17.75 -15.98 18.19
N ALA A 162 -16.59 -15.36 17.97
CA ALA A 162 -15.47 -15.96 17.26
C ALA A 162 -14.67 -16.98 18.12
N ARG A 163 -14.83 -16.95 19.44
CA ARG A 163 -14.11 -17.85 20.36
C ARG A 163 -14.67 -19.27 20.47
N ILE A 164 -15.85 -19.56 19.91
CA ILE A 164 -16.53 -20.86 20.07
C ILE A 164 -16.32 -21.79 18.87
N LEU A 165 -15.63 -21.34 17.81
CA LEU A 165 -15.37 -22.19 16.65
C LEU A 165 -14.17 -23.09 16.89
N THR A 166 -14.41 -24.17 17.64
CA THR A 166 -13.52 -25.32 17.69
C THR A 166 -13.46 -25.99 16.32
N ALA A 167 -12.24 -26.08 15.78
CA ALA A 167 -11.88 -26.97 14.66
C ALA A 167 -12.71 -26.83 13.37
N THR A 168 -12.87 -25.63 12.86
CA THR A 168 -13.18 -25.46 11.44
C THR A 168 -11.86 -25.41 10.68
N THR A 169 -11.69 -26.29 9.72
CA THR A 169 -10.51 -26.31 8.85
C THR A 169 -10.33 -25.01 8.05
N VAL A 170 -11.38 -24.19 7.94
CA VAL A 170 -11.41 -22.94 7.16
C VAL A 170 -12.03 -21.84 8.01
N GLU A 171 -11.36 -20.68 8.10
CA GLU A 171 -11.89 -19.53 8.85
C GLU A 171 -13.16 -18.93 8.19
N PRO A 172 -14.10 -18.41 9.01
CA PRO A 172 -15.38 -17.88 8.52
C PRO A 172 -15.28 -16.76 7.49
N ASN A 173 -14.27 -15.89 7.60
CA ASN A 173 -13.99 -14.82 6.64
C ASN A 173 -13.62 -15.39 5.26
N ILE A 174 -12.81 -16.43 5.23
CA ILE A 174 -12.39 -17.13 4.01
C ILE A 174 -13.59 -17.79 3.32
N ALA A 175 -14.44 -18.46 4.12
CA ALA A 175 -15.68 -19.04 3.61
C ALA A 175 -16.67 -17.98 3.10
N LYS A 176 -16.74 -16.83 3.80
CA LYS A 176 -17.65 -15.72 3.48
C LYS A 176 -17.40 -15.12 2.09
N ILE A 177 -16.16 -15.08 1.63
CA ILE A 177 -15.79 -14.57 0.29
C ILE A 177 -15.86 -15.64 -0.80
N GLY A 178 -16.20 -16.90 -0.47
CA GLY A 178 -16.37 -17.99 -1.42
C GLY A 178 -15.05 -18.66 -1.86
N ALA A 179 -13.94 -18.51 -1.13
CA ALA A 179 -12.68 -19.14 -1.49
C ALA A 179 -12.73 -20.68 -1.53
N PRO A 180 -13.42 -21.40 -0.61
CA PRO A 180 -13.56 -22.86 -0.68
C PRO A 180 -14.21 -23.38 -1.96
N ASP A 181 -15.15 -22.64 -2.54
CA ASP A 181 -15.80 -23.01 -3.80
C ASP A 181 -14.81 -22.95 -4.98
N VAL A 182 -13.83 -22.04 -4.91
CA VAL A 182 -12.75 -21.96 -5.91
C VAL A 182 -11.75 -23.09 -5.70
N TRP A 183 -11.41 -23.42 -4.45
CA TRP A 183 -10.53 -24.56 -4.14
C TRP A 183 -11.12 -25.89 -4.58
N ALA A 184 -12.44 -26.09 -4.39
CA ALA A 184 -13.14 -27.28 -4.85
C ALA A 184 -13.05 -27.50 -6.37
N ARG A 185 -12.76 -26.41 -7.13
CA ARG A 185 -12.50 -26.46 -8.58
C ARG A 185 -11.03 -26.70 -8.93
N GLY A 186 -10.15 -26.89 -7.93
CA GLY A 186 -8.73 -27.14 -8.10
C GLY A 186 -7.83 -25.89 -8.16
N PHE A 187 -8.39 -24.70 -7.92
CA PHE A 187 -7.65 -23.44 -7.99
C PHE A 187 -7.39 -22.91 -6.57
N THR A 188 -6.12 -22.90 -6.17
CA THR A 188 -5.68 -22.49 -4.83
C THR A 188 -4.68 -21.33 -4.83
N GLY A 189 -4.44 -20.69 -6.00
CA GLY A 189 -3.47 -19.62 -6.18
C GLY A 189 -2.12 -20.11 -6.73
N GLN A 190 -2.03 -21.34 -7.18
CA GLN A 190 -0.80 -21.94 -7.70
C GLN A 190 -0.23 -21.14 -8.89
N GLY A 191 1.11 -20.98 -8.89
CA GLY A 191 1.83 -20.20 -9.91
C GLY A 191 1.81 -18.68 -9.70
N ILE A 192 1.17 -18.20 -8.63
CA ILE A 192 1.10 -16.78 -8.29
C ILE A 192 2.02 -16.45 -7.10
N VAL A 193 2.66 -15.29 -7.15
CA VAL A 193 3.53 -14.77 -6.10
C VAL A 193 2.95 -13.44 -5.60
N ILE A 194 2.74 -13.35 -4.29
CA ILE A 194 2.27 -12.14 -3.61
C ILE A 194 3.46 -11.48 -2.90
N GLY A 195 3.72 -10.20 -3.18
CA GLY A 195 4.66 -9.36 -2.44
C GLY A 195 3.98 -8.78 -1.21
N MET A 196 4.48 -9.11 -0.02
CA MET A 196 3.98 -8.58 1.25
C MET A 196 4.84 -7.40 1.69
N ALA A 197 4.29 -6.18 1.58
CA ALA A 197 4.92 -4.94 2.02
C ALA A 197 4.39 -4.57 3.40
N ASP A 198 5.15 -4.80 4.48
CA ASP A 198 4.63 -4.67 5.85
C ASP A 198 5.77 -4.55 6.89
N THR A 199 5.51 -4.83 8.16
CA THR A 199 6.47 -4.83 9.28
C THR A 199 7.49 -5.97 9.23
N GLY A 200 7.46 -6.78 8.19
CA GLY A 200 8.27 -7.99 8.03
C GLY A 200 7.43 -9.27 8.11
N VAL A 201 8.08 -10.42 8.34
CA VAL A 201 7.38 -11.70 8.41
C VAL A 201 8.17 -12.75 9.20
N THR A 202 7.48 -13.53 10.02
CA THR A 202 7.97 -14.80 10.57
C THR A 202 7.76 -15.89 9.52
N TRP A 203 8.66 -15.97 8.55
CA TRP A 203 8.51 -16.83 7.36
C TRP A 203 8.39 -18.32 7.68
N ASP A 204 8.99 -18.78 8.77
CA ASP A 204 9.00 -20.19 9.21
C ASP A 204 7.84 -20.55 10.12
N HIS A 205 6.87 -19.62 10.32
CA HIS A 205 5.60 -19.93 10.98
C HIS A 205 4.92 -21.12 10.28
N SER A 206 4.30 -22.04 11.05
CA SER A 206 3.70 -23.26 10.50
C SER A 206 2.74 -23.02 9.34
N ALA A 207 1.95 -21.95 9.39
CA ALA A 207 1.02 -21.57 8.33
C ALA A 207 1.68 -20.87 7.13
N LEU A 208 2.95 -20.47 7.21
CA LEU A 208 3.61 -19.62 6.19
C LEU A 208 4.78 -20.30 5.51
N LYS A 209 5.49 -21.16 6.22
CA LYS A 209 6.75 -21.73 5.77
C LYS A 209 6.70 -22.36 4.39
N THR A 210 5.66 -23.17 4.12
CA THR A 210 5.48 -23.85 2.83
C THR A 210 5.06 -22.90 1.70
N HIS A 211 4.56 -21.71 2.04
CA HIS A 211 4.12 -20.69 1.11
C HIS A 211 5.21 -19.63 0.82
N TYR A 212 6.26 -19.58 1.66
CA TYR A 212 7.41 -18.71 1.39
C TYR A 212 8.15 -19.21 0.16
N ARG A 213 8.30 -18.37 -0.88
CA ARG A 213 8.93 -18.76 -2.15
C ARG A 213 10.37 -19.21 -1.97
N GLY A 214 11.06 -18.67 -0.96
CA GLY A 214 12.44 -19.03 -0.63
C GLY A 214 12.62 -20.41 0.00
N PHE A 215 11.54 -21.09 0.41
CA PHE A 215 11.60 -22.44 0.99
C PHE A 215 11.23 -23.48 -0.08
N ASP A 216 12.13 -24.42 -0.36
CA ASP A 216 11.97 -25.47 -1.37
C ASP A 216 11.47 -26.82 -0.83
N GLY A 217 11.14 -26.88 0.46
CA GLY A 217 10.74 -28.10 1.19
C GLY A 217 11.87 -28.70 2.02
N VAL A 218 13.12 -28.35 1.78
CA VAL A 218 14.33 -28.84 2.48
C VAL A 218 15.16 -27.68 2.98
N GLY A 219 15.57 -26.78 2.09
CA GLY A 219 16.40 -25.61 2.37
C GLY A 219 15.64 -24.31 2.23
N VAL A 220 16.28 -23.21 2.63
CA VAL A 220 15.75 -21.87 2.46
C VAL A 220 16.79 -20.95 1.83
N SER A 221 16.38 -20.17 0.84
CA SER A 221 17.14 -19.02 0.30
C SER A 221 16.32 -17.75 0.45
N HIS A 222 16.94 -16.75 1.04
CA HIS A 222 16.31 -15.43 1.16
C HIS A 222 16.64 -14.53 -0.03
N ASP A 223 17.59 -14.89 -0.88
CA ASP A 223 17.89 -14.18 -2.12
C ASP A 223 16.65 -14.16 -3.02
N TYR A 224 16.29 -12.98 -3.51
CA TYR A 224 15.09 -12.73 -4.34
C TYR A 224 13.74 -12.90 -3.63
N ASN A 225 13.73 -13.24 -2.34
CA ASN A 225 12.52 -13.57 -1.59
C ASN A 225 12.30 -12.69 -0.36
N TRP A 226 13.35 -12.02 0.11
CA TRP A 226 13.33 -11.12 1.24
C TRP A 226 14.13 -9.86 0.96
N HIS A 227 13.58 -8.72 1.40
CA HIS A 227 14.29 -7.44 1.44
C HIS A 227 13.94 -6.68 2.71
N ASP A 228 14.90 -5.93 3.23
CA ASP A 228 14.71 -5.06 4.38
C ASP A 228 15.06 -3.62 4.00
N ALA A 229 14.03 -2.78 3.86
CA ALA A 229 14.17 -1.36 3.55
C ALA A 229 14.40 -0.48 4.79
N VAL A 230 14.47 -1.08 6.00
CA VAL A 230 14.78 -0.37 7.23
C VAL A 230 16.28 -0.38 7.46
N HIS A 231 16.96 0.69 7.04
CA HIS A 231 18.42 0.79 7.13
C HIS A 231 18.90 1.54 8.38
N ASP A 232 18.00 2.22 9.06
CA ASP A 232 18.21 3.11 10.19
C ASP A 232 17.23 2.79 11.32
N ALA A 233 17.11 1.50 11.66
CA ALA A 233 16.19 1.03 12.69
C ALA A 233 16.45 1.68 14.05
N ARG A 234 15.39 1.91 14.80
CA ARG A 234 15.49 2.36 16.21
C ARG A 234 16.28 1.37 17.04
N VAL A 235 16.99 1.88 18.06
CA VAL A 235 17.83 1.06 18.95
C VAL A 235 17.06 -0.10 19.60
N ALA A 236 15.77 0.10 19.88
CA ALA A 236 14.90 -0.93 20.49
C ALA A 236 14.33 -1.96 19.51
N ASN A 237 14.57 -1.81 18.20
CA ASN A 237 14.02 -2.72 17.19
C ASN A 237 14.71 -4.09 17.27
N PRO A 238 13.97 -5.19 17.50
CA PRO A 238 14.56 -6.53 17.63
C PRO A 238 15.15 -7.07 16.32
N CYS A 239 14.71 -6.56 15.18
CA CYS A 239 15.20 -6.95 13.86
C CYS A 239 16.48 -6.19 13.45
N GLY A 240 16.75 -5.05 14.07
CA GLY A 240 17.85 -4.16 13.68
C GLY A 240 17.67 -3.57 12.30
N SER A 241 18.76 -3.06 11.73
CA SER A 241 18.80 -2.45 10.40
C SER A 241 19.28 -3.43 9.35
N SER A 242 18.69 -3.39 8.15
CA SER A 242 19.12 -4.17 6.98
C SER A 242 19.24 -5.66 7.28
N ALA A 243 18.22 -6.24 7.92
CA ALA A 243 18.20 -7.65 8.28
C ALA A 243 18.32 -8.55 7.03
N SER A 244 19.33 -9.41 6.99
CA SER A 244 19.60 -10.31 5.87
C SER A 244 18.68 -11.53 5.82
N THR A 245 17.87 -11.74 6.86
CA THR A 245 16.86 -12.80 6.99
C THR A 245 15.53 -12.20 7.39
N PRO A 246 14.40 -12.79 6.95
CA PRO A 246 13.08 -12.29 7.33
C PRO A 246 12.91 -12.18 8.83
N CYS A 247 12.40 -11.05 9.27
CA CYS A 247 12.12 -10.73 10.66
C CYS A 247 10.88 -9.83 10.70
N ASP A 248 10.05 -10.00 11.72
CA ASP A 248 8.87 -9.17 11.98
C ASP A 248 9.00 -8.52 13.35
N ASP A 249 9.21 -7.21 13.39
CA ASP A 249 9.41 -6.47 14.63
C ASP A 249 8.11 -6.12 15.37
N ASP A 250 6.96 -6.14 14.67
CA ASP A 250 5.63 -5.82 15.20
C ASP A 250 4.71 -7.05 15.30
N GLY A 251 4.56 -7.82 14.20
CA GLY A 251 3.66 -8.97 14.05
C GLY A 251 2.50 -8.72 13.09
N HIS A 252 2.35 -7.48 12.65
CA HIS A 252 1.32 -7.12 11.69
C HIS A 252 1.56 -7.80 10.34
N GLY A 253 2.79 -7.79 9.81
CA GLY A 253 3.12 -8.41 8.53
C GLY A 253 2.98 -9.93 8.52
N THR A 254 3.28 -10.62 9.64
CA THR A 254 3.02 -12.06 9.78
C THR A 254 1.52 -12.36 9.73
N SER A 255 0.71 -11.51 10.37
CA SER A 255 -0.75 -11.65 10.38
C SER A 255 -1.36 -11.45 8.99
N THR A 256 -0.94 -10.42 8.26
CA THR A 256 -1.42 -10.12 6.90
C THR A 256 -0.97 -11.15 5.88
N ALA A 257 0.27 -11.66 5.97
CA ALA A 257 0.73 -12.77 5.15
C ALA A 257 -0.09 -14.05 5.43
N GLY A 258 -0.42 -14.30 6.71
CA GLY A 258 -1.31 -15.38 7.11
C GLY A 258 -2.67 -15.30 6.41
N LEU A 259 -3.32 -14.14 6.39
CA LEU A 259 -4.61 -13.94 5.74
C LEU A 259 -4.56 -14.10 4.21
N ALA A 260 -3.42 -13.78 3.59
CA ALA A 260 -3.26 -13.98 2.14
C ALA A 260 -3.11 -15.46 1.76
N VAL A 261 -2.22 -16.22 2.44
CA VAL A 261 -1.78 -17.54 1.98
C VAL A 261 -1.80 -18.62 3.04
N GLY A 262 -2.08 -18.32 4.32
CA GLY A 262 -1.77 -19.18 5.46
C GLY A 262 -2.57 -20.46 5.51
N ASP A 263 -1.84 -21.60 5.52
CA ASP A 263 -2.35 -22.95 5.75
C ASP A 263 -1.23 -23.82 6.33
N ASP A 264 -1.44 -24.45 7.48
CA ASP A 264 -0.45 -25.33 8.10
C ASP A 264 -0.61 -26.81 7.72
N GLY A 265 -1.59 -27.14 6.87
CA GLY A 265 -1.91 -28.51 6.49
C GLY A 265 -2.46 -29.37 7.64
N ALA A 266 -2.65 -28.79 8.82
CA ALA A 266 -3.11 -29.47 10.04
C ALA A 266 -4.50 -28.96 10.51
N GLY A 267 -5.22 -28.26 9.64
CA GLY A 267 -6.57 -27.76 9.88
C GLY A 267 -6.65 -26.31 10.35
N ASN A 268 -5.61 -25.51 10.15
CA ASN A 268 -5.62 -24.07 10.42
C ASN A 268 -5.48 -23.29 9.11
N GLN A 269 -6.56 -23.22 8.35
CA GLN A 269 -6.60 -22.50 7.09
C GLN A 269 -7.09 -21.08 7.33
N VAL A 270 -6.14 -20.16 7.53
CA VAL A 270 -6.37 -18.75 7.82
C VAL A 270 -6.21 -17.86 6.58
N GLY A 271 -5.69 -18.42 5.47
CA GLY A 271 -5.39 -17.70 4.22
C GLY A 271 -6.31 -18.07 3.07
N VAL A 272 -6.51 -17.11 2.17
CA VAL A 272 -7.40 -17.22 1.00
C VAL A 272 -6.79 -18.08 -0.10
N ALA A 273 -5.48 -17.98 -0.35
CA ALA A 273 -4.81 -18.62 -1.48
C ALA A 273 -3.69 -19.58 -1.04
N PRO A 274 -4.04 -20.77 -0.49
CA PRO A 274 -3.05 -21.68 0.09
C PRO A 274 -2.11 -22.33 -0.93
N GLY A 275 -2.34 -22.18 -2.22
CA GLY A 275 -1.42 -22.62 -3.28
C GLY A 275 -0.50 -21.53 -3.81
N ALA A 276 -0.73 -20.27 -3.41
CA ALA A 276 0.13 -19.16 -3.79
C ALA A 276 1.45 -19.17 -2.99
N LYS A 277 2.47 -18.52 -3.56
CA LYS A 277 3.71 -18.22 -2.86
C LYS A 277 3.75 -16.75 -2.47
N PHE A 278 4.57 -16.41 -1.48
CA PHE A 278 4.85 -15.02 -1.15
C PHE A 278 6.34 -14.71 -1.07
N ILE A 279 6.68 -13.47 -1.31
CA ILE A 279 7.94 -12.82 -0.97
C ILE A 279 7.62 -11.62 -0.07
N ALA A 280 8.57 -11.18 0.75
CA ALA A 280 8.29 -10.12 1.70
C ALA A 280 9.35 -9.04 1.70
N CYS A 281 8.93 -7.83 2.03
CA CYS A 281 9.79 -6.68 2.24
C CYS A 281 9.34 -5.94 3.51
N ARG A 282 10.29 -5.72 4.46
CA ARG A 282 10.04 -4.91 5.64
C ARG A 282 10.22 -3.43 5.29
N ASN A 283 9.15 -2.65 5.34
CA ASN A 283 9.14 -1.23 5.04
C ASN A 283 8.79 -0.33 6.25
N MET A 284 8.59 -0.94 7.42
CA MET A 284 8.25 -0.25 8.66
C MET A 284 9.17 -0.67 9.80
N ASP A 285 9.54 0.28 10.64
CA ASP A 285 10.33 0.13 11.85
C ASP A 285 9.41 0.28 13.07
N LEU A 286 9.04 -0.84 13.70
CA LEU A 286 8.04 -0.89 14.77
C LEU A 286 6.72 -0.19 14.37
N GLY A 287 6.27 -0.42 13.12
CA GLY A 287 5.06 0.16 12.57
C GLY A 287 5.23 1.51 11.87
N ASP A 288 6.41 2.16 11.92
CA ASP A 288 6.65 3.44 11.25
C ASP A 288 7.41 3.25 9.93
N GLY A 289 6.82 3.72 8.83
CA GLY A 289 7.42 3.71 7.50
C GLY A 289 7.88 5.09 7.04
N THR A 290 8.45 5.14 5.83
CA THR A 290 8.76 6.39 5.11
C THR A 290 8.50 6.21 3.61
N PRO A 291 8.28 7.30 2.83
CA PRO A 291 8.14 7.22 1.38
C PRO A 291 9.32 6.51 0.69
N ALA A 292 10.54 6.72 1.19
CA ALA A 292 11.73 6.03 0.69
C ALA A 292 11.63 4.51 0.89
N ARG A 293 11.34 4.06 2.12
CA ARG A 293 11.22 2.63 2.47
C ARG A 293 10.09 1.94 1.68
N TYR A 294 8.94 2.62 1.53
CA TYR A 294 7.84 2.12 0.71
C TYR A 294 8.26 1.97 -0.76
N THR A 295 8.91 2.99 -1.33
CA THR A 295 9.41 2.94 -2.72
C THR A 295 10.43 1.82 -2.91
N GLU A 296 11.32 1.59 -1.94
CA GLU A 296 12.33 0.54 -1.99
C GLU A 296 11.72 -0.86 -2.03
N CYS A 297 10.71 -1.12 -1.20
CA CYS A 297 9.99 -2.39 -1.24
C CYS A 297 9.25 -2.61 -2.57
N PHE A 298 8.63 -1.58 -3.14
CA PHE A 298 8.00 -1.69 -4.46
C PHE A 298 9.02 -1.94 -5.56
N GLN A 299 10.22 -1.34 -5.49
CA GLN A 299 11.34 -1.66 -6.40
C GLN A 299 11.76 -3.13 -6.30
N PHE A 300 11.88 -3.65 -5.07
CA PHE A 300 12.20 -5.05 -4.84
C PHE A 300 11.13 -5.98 -5.44
N PHE A 301 9.86 -5.66 -5.30
CA PHE A 301 8.79 -6.49 -5.87
C PHE A 301 8.74 -6.44 -7.40
N LEU A 302 9.15 -5.33 -8.02
CA LEU A 302 9.27 -5.22 -9.48
C LEU A 302 10.47 -6.01 -10.02
N ALA A 303 11.59 -5.98 -9.32
CA ALA A 303 12.82 -6.67 -9.73
C ALA A 303 13.58 -7.16 -8.49
N PRO A 304 13.18 -8.31 -7.92
CA PRO A 304 13.84 -8.87 -6.74
C PRO A 304 15.35 -9.02 -6.93
N THR A 305 16.10 -8.73 -5.86
CA THR A 305 17.55 -8.79 -5.82
C THR A 305 18.03 -9.88 -4.86
N ASP A 306 19.31 -10.23 -4.93
CA ASP A 306 19.95 -10.97 -3.85
C ASP A 306 19.98 -10.12 -2.56
N ARG A 307 20.39 -10.73 -1.44
CA ARG A 307 20.47 -10.07 -0.13
C ARG A 307 21.46 -8.90 -0.04
N ASN A 308 22.32 -8.75 -1.05
CA ASN A 308 23.25 -7.63 -1.15
C ASN A 308 22.67 -6.48 -2.00
N GLY A 309 21.42 -6.58 -2.44
CA GLY A 309 20.79 -5.61 -3.34
C GLY A 309 21.31 -5.67 -4.78
N ALA A 310 21.99 -6.76 -5.15
CA ALA A 310 22.57 -6.96 -6.47
C ALA A 310 21.79 -7.97 -7.32
N ASN A 311 22.19 -8.10 -8.60
CA ASN A 311 21.65 -9.11 -9.53
C ASN A 311 20.11 -9.07 -9.66
N PRO A 312 19.50 -7.92 -10.02
CA PRO A 312 18.05 -7.79 -10.10
C PRO A 312 17.44 -8.77 -11.12
N ARG A 313 16.31 -9.38 -10.77
CA ARG A 313 15.59 -10.40 -11.53
C ARG A 313 14.14 -9.98 -11.77
N PRO A 314 13.85 -9.16 -12.79
CA PRO A 314 12.46 -8.77 -13.13
C PRO A 314 11.59 -9.97 -13.53
N ASP A 315 12.15 -11.06 -13.99
CA ASP A 315 11.45 -12.32 -14.25
C ASP A 315 10.98 -13.05 -12.97
N LEU A 316 11.45 -12.62 -11.79
CA LEU A 316 11.01 -13.09 -10.47
C LEU A 316 10.10 -12.07 -9.76
N ALA A 317 9.58 -11.07 -10.46
CA ALA A 317 8.69 -10.06 -9.91
C ALA A 317 7.50 -10.66 -9.15
N ALA A 318 6.99 -9.95 -8.17
CA ALA A 318 5.70 -10.25 -7.59
C ALA A 318 4.60 -10.01 -8.63
N HIS A 319 3.55 -10.83 -8.60
CA HIS A 319 2.38 -10.61 -9.46
C HIS A 319 1.37 -9.65 -8.82
N ILE A 320 1.31 -9.67 -7.50
CA ILE A 320 0.41 -8.88 -6.66
C ILE A 320 1.25 -8.27 -5.54
N ILE A 321 0.97 -7.02 -5.16
CA ILE A 321 1.53 -6.38 -3.96
C ILE A 321 0.39 -6.12 -2.99
N SER A 322 0.51 -6.64 -1.77
CA SER A 322 -0.43 -6.45 -0.66
C SER A 322 0.12 -5.39 0.29
N ASN A 323 -0.63 -4.29 0.47
CA ASN A 323 -0.24 -3.15 1.29
C ASN A 323 -1.31 -2.90 2.33
N SER A 324 -1.07 -3.40 3.54
CA SER A 324 -2.02 -3.33 4.65
C SER A 324 -1.72 -2.15 5.58
N TRP A 325 -1.39 -1.00 5.00
CA TRP A 325 -1.06 0.23 5.70
C TRP A 325 -1.65 1.44 4.98
N GLY A 326 -1.80 2.53 5.71
CA GLY A 326 -2.20 3.83 5.21
C GLY A 326 -1.45 4.92 5.95
N CYS A 327 -1.47 6.13 5.43
CA CYS A 327 -0.84 7.27 6.07
C CYS A 327 -1.80 8.47 6.10
N PRO A 328 -2.59 8.64 7.18
CA PRO A 328 -3.46 9.78 7.33
C PRO A 328 -2.67 11.08 7.54
N ALA A 329 -3.28 12.21 7.20
CA ALA A 329 -2.67 13.53 7.37
C ALA A 329 -2.26 13.81 8.83
N THR A 330 -2.93 13.22 9.80
CA THR A 330 -2.62 13.30 11.24
C THR A 330 -1.27 12.66 11.59
N GLU A 331 -0.76 11.77 10.73
CA GLU A 331 0.52 11.09 10.87
C GLU A 331 1.62 11.75 10.02
N GLY A 332 1.36 12.93 9.47
CA GLY A 332 2.33 13.74 8.71
C GLY A 332 2.29 13.56 7.20
N CYS A 333 1.41 12.71 6.65
CA CYS A 333 1.24 12.54 5.21
C CYS A 333 0.31 13.61 4.62
N THR A 334 0.87 14.77 4.38
CA THR A 334 0.12 15.94 3.90
C THR A 334 0.24 16.20 2.39
N ASP A 335 1.08 15.43 1.68
CA ASP A 335 1.16 15.44 0.23
C ASP A 335 0.43 14.24 -0.37
N PRO A 336 -0.76 14.44 -0.98
CA PRO A 336 -1.55 13.33 -1.52
C PRO A 336 -0.88 12.63 -2.71
N ASN A 337 0.25 13.14 -3.22
CA ASN A 337 0.92 12.58 -4.40
C ASN A 337 2.20 11.80 -4.06
N VAL A 338 2.61 11.76 -2.80
CA VAL A 338 3.94 11.29 -2.39
C VAL A 338 4.32 9.90 -2.90
N LEU A 339 3.36 8.97 -3.02
CA LEU A 339 3.56 7.61 -3.53
C LEU A 339 2.80 7.33 -4.85
N ARG A 340 2.20 8.35 -5.48
CA ARG A 340 1.37 8.15 -6.68
C ARG A 340 2.15 7.46 -7.80
N THR A 341 3.28 8.02 -8.20
CA THR A 341 4.13 7.49 -9.27
C THR A 341 4.67 6.10 -8.95
N VAL A 342 4.92 5.79 -7.68
CA VAL A 342 5.34 4.45 -7.22
C VAL A 342 4.29 3.41 -7.63
N VAL A 343 3.02 3.66 -7.28
CA VAL A 343 1.91 2.75 -7.56
C VAL A 343 1.62 2.69 -9.07
N GLU A 344 1.61 3.82 -9.76
CA GLU A 344 1.37 3.89 -11.20
C GLU A 344 2.40 3.07 -11.99
N ASN A 345 3.69 3.16 -11.63
CA ASN A 345 4.75 2.46 -12.35
C ASN A 345 4.71 0.94 -12.16
N VAL A 346 4.42 0.44 -10.94
CA VAL A 346 4.27 -1.01 -10.76
C VAL A 346 2.98 -1.53 -11.40
N ARG A 347 1.90 -0.73 -11.41
CA ARG A 347 0.68 -1.07 -12.16
C ARG A 347 0.97 -1.14 -13.67
N ALA A 348 1.76 -0.23 -14.21
CA ALA A 348 2.18 -0.26 -15.61
C ALA A 348 2.92 -1.56 -15.95
N ALA A 349 3.65 -2.17 -15.01
CA ALA A 349 4.25 -3.50 -15.16
C ALA A 349 3.25 -4.66 -15.12
N GLY A 350 1.96 -4.39 -14.91
CA GLY A 350 0.93 -5.43 -14.77
C GLY A 350 0.86 -6.07 -13.38
N ILE A 351 1.44 -5.43 -12.37
CA ILE A 351 1.37 -5.88 -10.97
C ILE A 351 0.09 -5.32 -10.34
N PHE A 352 -0.72 -6.19 -9.73
CA PHE A 352 -1.94 -5.77 -9.03
C PHE A 352 -1.57 -5.22 -7.65
N VAL A 353 -2.00 -3.99 -7.34
CA VAL A 353 -1.69 -3.32 -6.07
C VAL A 353 -2.95 -3.23 -5.22
N ALA A 354 -3.09 -4.14 -4.27
CA ALA A 354 -4.14 -4.11 -3.25
C ALA A 354 -3.70 -3.23 -2.07
N VAL A 355 -4.58 -2.35 -1.61
CA VAL A 355 -4.26 -1.36 -0.58
C VAL A 355 -5.40 -1.22 0.42
N ALA A 356 -5.07 -1.15 1.70
CA ALA A 356 -6.04 -0.81 2.75
C ALA A 356 -6.64 0.58 2.53
N ALA A 357 -7.95 0.73 2.71
CA ALA A 357 -8.62 2.03 2.61
C ALA A 357 -8.29 2.99 3.76
N SER A 358 -7.57 2.52 4.77
CA SER A 358 -7.31 3.14 6.07
C SER A 358 -8.43 2.96 7.10
N ASN A 359 -8.14 3.34 8.36
CA ASN A 359 -9.01 3.06 9.51
C ASN A 359 -9.51 4.34 10.19
N ASP A 360 -9.76 5.40 9.40
CA ASP A 360 -10.15 6.74 9.86
C ASP A 360 -11.65 7.04 9.72
N GLY A 361 -12.46 5.97 9.54
CA GLY A 361 -13.91 6.09 9.55
C GLY A 361 -14.49 6.56 10.91
N PRO A 362 -15.76 6.84 10.99
CA PRO A 362 -16.85 6.67 10.02
C PRO A 362 -17.10 7.90 9.12
N SER A 363 -16.29 8.94 9.16
CA SER A 363 -16.51 10.14 8.35
C SER A 363 -16.28 9.88 6.86
N CYS A 364 -16.96 10.62 5.98
CA CYS A 364 -16.69 10.61 4.55
C CYS A 364 -15.33 11.26 4.24
N SER A 365 -14.76 10.91 3.09
CA SER A 365 -13.47 11.44 2.59
C SER A 365 -12.28 11.16 3.51
N THR A 366 -12.23 9.96 4.07
CA THR A 366 -11.19 9.50 5.00
C THR A 366 -10.29 8.40 4.40
N VAL A 367 -10.52 7.98 3.15
CA VAL A 367 -9.58 7.08 2.46
C VAL A 367 -8.29 7.82 2.18
N ASP A 368 -7.16 7.21 2.58
CA ASP A 368 -5.88 7.89 2.57
C ASP A 368 -4.83 7.20 1.67
N ILE A 369 -3.62 7.74 1.66
CA ILE A 369 -2.46 7.26 0.89
C ILE A 369 -2.08 5.84 1.34
N PRO A 370 -1.82 4.93 0.39
CA PRO A 370 -1.96 4.99 -1.07
C PRO A 370 -3.32 4.52 -1.60
N GLY A 371 -4.29 4.23 -0.74
CA GLY A 371 -5.64 3.76 -1.08
C GLY A 371 -6.44 4.76 -1.93
N LEU A 372 -6.14 6.04 -1.83
CA LEU A 372 -6.81 7.11 -2.56
C LEU A 372 -6.48 7.14 -4.08
N TYR A 373 -5.37 6.48 -4.53
CA TYR A 373 -4.96 6.56 -5.93
C TYR A 373 -5.86 5.76 -6.86
N GLU A 374 -6.01 6.24 -8.11
CA GLU A 374 -6.70 5.51 -9.18
C GLU A 374 -5.98 4.18 -9.48
N ALA A 375 -4.67 4.19 -9.41
CA ALA A 375 -3.83 3.03 -9.69
C ALA A 375 -3.88 1.96 -8.59
N SER A 376 -4.34 2.28 -7.37
CA SER A 376 -4.53 1.36 -6.27
C SER A 376 -5.89 0.69 -6.32
N PHE A 377 -5.97 -0.58 -5.93
CA PHE A 377 -7.23 -1.23 -5.60
C PHE A 377 -7.47 -1.13 -4.09
N SER A 378 -8.35 -0.21 -3.69
CA SER A 378 -8.59 0.15 -2.30
C SER A 378 -9.64 -0.74 -1.66
N VAL A 379 -9.34 -1.28 -0.47
CA VAL A 379 -10.17 -2.29 0.21
C VAL A 379 -10.66 -1.77 1.56
N GLY A 380 -11.98 -1.67 1.70
CA GLY A 380 -12.66 -1.39 2.96
C GLY A 380 -12.91 -2.64 3.80
N ALA A 381 -13.36 -2.48 5.04
CA ALA A 381 -13.59 -3.57 5.98
C ALA A 381 -15.07 -3.75 6.34
N THR A 382 -15.56 -5.00 6.24
CA THR A 382 -16.88 -5.39 6.76
C THR A 382 -16.74 -6.34 7.95
N THR A 383 -17.83 -6.42 8.74
CA THR A 383 -18.04 -7.55 9.65
C THR A 383 -18.47 -8.81 8.87
N LEU A 384 -18.46 -9.97 9.51
CA LEU A 384 -18.99 -11.22 8.91
C LEU A 384 -20.50 -11.14 8.60
N ALA A 385 -21.23 -10.21 9.22
CA ALA A 385 -22.65 -9.95 8.94
C ALA A 385 -22.89 -8.90 7.84
N ASP A 386 -21.86 -8.55 7.06
CA ASP A 386 -21.88 -7.54 5.99
C ASP A 386 -22.15 -6.09 6.47
N GLY A 387 -22.04 -5.81 7.78
CA GLY A 387 -22.01 -4.44 8.29
C GLY A 387 -20.67 -3.78 7.98
N ILE A 388 -20.69 -2.46 7.66
CA ILE A 388 -19.43 -1.72 7.52
C ILE A 388 -18.77 -1.59 8.90
N ALA A 389 -17.46 -1.86 8.98
CA ALA A 389 -16.71 -1.61 10.20
C ALA A 389 -16.69 -0.10 10.50
N SER A 390 -16.86 0.29 11.77
CA SER A 390 -16.95 1.71 12.16
C SER A 390 -15.69 2.48 11.76
N PHE A 391 -14.54 1.84 11.88
CA PHE A 391 -13.23 2.39 11.53
C PHE A 391 -12.96 2.45 10.01
N SER A 392 -13.60 1.59 9.20
CA SER A 392 -13.29 1.56 7.75
C SER A 392 -13.43 2.94 7.13
N SER A 393 -12.37 3.43 6.49
CA SER A 393 -12.39 4.71 5.79
C SER A 393 -13.36 4.71 4.62
N ARG A 394 -13.92 5.87 4.32
CA ARG A 394 -14.96 6.09 3.30
C ARG A 394 -14.53 7.18 2.32
N GLY A 395 -14.95 7.03 1.07
CA GLY A 395 -14.83 8.07 0.05
C GLY A 395 -15.87 9.20 0.19
N PRO A 396 -15.98 10.07 -0.82
CA PRO A 396 -15.14 10.15 -2.02
C PRO A 396 -13.75 10.71 -1.74
N ILE A 397 -12.84 10.60 -2.73
CA ILE A 397 -11.51 11.22 -2.63
C ILE A 397 -11.63 12.71 -2.94
N THR A 398 -11.42 13.54 -1.91
CA THR A 398 -11.44 15.00 -2.04
C THR A 398 -10.05 15.62 -2.02
N ALA A 399 -9.04 14.90 -1.50
CA ALA A 399 -7.68 15.39 -1.33
C ALA A 399 -7.00 15.83 -2.64
N ASP A 400 -7.35 15.22 -3.78
CA ASP A 400 -6.85 15.58 -5.11
C ASP A 400 -7.91 16.26 -6.00
N GLY A 401 -9.06 16.59 -5.43
CA GLY A 401 -10.19 17.25 -6.12
C GLY A 401 -10.95 16.38 -7.12
N SER A 402 -10.63 15.08 -7.24
CA SER A 402 -11.25 14.19 -8.23
C SER A 402 -12.68 13.78 -7.89
N ASN A 403 -13.06 13.80 -6.64
CA ASN A 403 -14.29 13.20 -6.10
C ASN A 403 -14.47 11.73 -6.49
N ARG A 404 -13.35 11.03 -6.71
CA ARG A 404 -13.33 9.62 -7.13
C ARG A 404 -13.94 8.72 -6.08
N LEU A 405 -14.71 7.72 -6.54
CA LEU A 405 -15.25 6.67 -5.66
C LEU A 405 -14.12 5.80 -5.10
N LYS A 406 -14.07 5.67 -3.79
CA LYS A 406 -13.29 4.70 -3.00
C LYS A 406 -14.09 4.36 -1.74
N PRO A 407 -13.83 3.18 -1.09
CA PRO A 407 -12.98 2.08 -1.57
C PRO A 407 -13.52 1.46 -2.87
N ASP A 408 -12.72 0.61 -3.55
CA ASP A 408 -13.20 -0.13 -4.72
C ASP A 408 -14.24 -1.19 -4.31
N LEU A 409 -13.95 -1.96 -3.27
CA LEU A 409 -14.88 -2.88 -2.61
C LEU A 409 -14.46 -3.09 -1.15
N CYS A 410 -15.20 -3.93 -0.43
CA CYS A 410 -14.88 -4.34 0.94
C CYS A 410 -14.67 -5.86 1.03
N ALA A 411 -13.96 -6.29 2.07
CA ALA A 411 -13.87 -7.69 2.47
C ALA A 411 -13.99 -7.79 4.01
N PRO A 412 -14.19 -8.98 4.60
CA PRO A 412 -14.19 -9.14 6.05
C PRO A 412 -12.90 -8.59 6.67
N GLY A 413 -13.03 -7.81 7.76
CA GLY A 413 -11.89 -7.15 8.40
C GLY A 413 -12.07 -6.97 9.90
N VAL A 414 -12.98 -7.71 10.55
CA VAL A 414 -13.30 -7.56 11.97
C VAL A 414 -13.21 -8.89 12.69
N GLY A 415 -12.40 -8.93 13.76
CA GLY A 415 -12.31 -10.08 14.67
C GLY A 415 -11.66 -11.32 14.07
N LEU A 416 -10.78 -11.15 13.09
CA LEU A 416 -10.16 -12.24 12.34
C LEU A 416 -9.19 -13.06 13.20
N ARG A 417 -9.07 -14.35 12.90
CA ARG A 417 -8.01 -15.22 13.41
C ARG A 417 -6.86 -15.23 12.42
N VAL A 418 -5.65 -14.97 12.93
CA VAL A 418 -4.44 -14.74 12.13
C VAL A 418 -3.25 -15.52 12.64
N ALA A 419 -2.22 -15.70 11.81
CA ALA A 419 -0.91 -16.19 12.22
C ALA A 419 -0.24 -15.20 13.17
N ASN A 420 0.34 -15.69 14.28
CA ASN A 420 1.02 -14.85 15.27
C ASN A 420 2.54 -14.95 15.09
N LYS A 421 3.25 -13.82 15.11
CA LYS A 421 4.72 -13.80 14.91
C LYS A 421 5.50 -14.68 15.89
N ASN A 422 4.95 -14.92 17.07
CA ASN A 422 5.57 -15.76 18.10
C ASN A 422 5.19 -17.25 17.99
N GLY A 423 4.57 -17.63 16.88
CA GLY A 423 4.04 -18.97 16.63
C GLY A 423 2.57 -19.13 17.03
N GLY A 424 1.89 -20.11 16.44
CA GLY A 424 0.46 -20.35 16.63
C GLY A 424 -0.43 -19.25 16.05
N TYR A 425 -1.63 -19.08 16.60
CA TYR A 425 -2.65 -18.20 16.04
C TYR A 425 -3.22 -17.26 17.11
N ALA A 426 -3.60 -16.05 16.70
CA ALA A 426 -4.28 -15.08 17.54
C ALA A 426 -5.64 -14.70 16.93
N GLY A 427 -6.64 -14.46 17.75
CA GLY A 427 -7.95 -13.95 17.34
C GLY A 427 -8.09 -12.46 17.64
N GLY A 428 -9.10 -11.82 17.01
CA GLY A 428 -9.44 -10.43 17.27
C GLY A 428 -8.71 -9.41 16.39
N PHE A 429 -7.98 -9.84 15.36
CA PHE A 429 -7.35 -8.92 14.41
C PHE A 429 -8.43 -8.16 13.64
N SER A 430 -8.36 -6.82 13.68
CA SER A 430 -9.37 -5.96 13.05
C SER A 430 -8.69 -4.77 12.35
N GLY A 431 -9.19 -4.44 11.18
CA GLY A 431 -8.68 -3.35 10.33
C GLY A 431 -8.93 -3.61 8.85
N THR A 432 -8.89 -2.59 8.03
CA THR A 432 -8.79 -2.73 6.57
C THR A 432 -7.52 -3.48 6.17
N SER A 433 -6.54 -3.53 7.08
CA SER A 433 -5.35 -4.39 7.00
C SER A 433 -5.67 -5.88 6.93
N GLY A 434 -6.80 -6.33 7.51
CA GLY A 434 -7.26 -7.72 7.40
C GLY A 434 -7.95 -8.00 6.07
N SER A 435 -8.72 -7.05 5.58
CA SER A 435 -9.48 -7.16 4.34
C SER A 435 -8.59 -7.17 3.09
N THR A 436 -7.51 -6.41 3.10
CA THR A 436 -6.60 -6.23 1.95
C THR A 436 -5.91 -7.53 1.51
N PRO A 437 -5.30 -8.32 2.41
CA PRO A 437 -4.68 -9.59 2.02
C PRO A 437 -5.71 -10.63 1.54
N GLU A 438 -6.98 -10.54 1.97
CA GLU A 438 -8.04 -11.38 1.40
C GLU A 438 -8.27 -11.08 -0.07
N VAL A 439 -8.26 -9.80 -0.46
CA VAL A 439 -8.34 -9.40 -1.88
C VAL A 439 -7.09 -9.85 -2.64
N SER A 440 -5.90 -9.71 -2.04
CA SER A 440 -4.65 -10.18 -2.66
C SER A 440 -4.68 -11.69 -2.93
N GLY A 441 -5.14 -12.48 -1.95
CA GLY A 441 -5.38 -13.91 -2.13
C GLY A 441 -6.45 -14.22 -3.16
N ALA A 442 -7.55 -13.46 -3.20
CA ALA A 442 -8.61 -13.63 -4.18
C ALA A 442 -8.11 -13.40 -5.62
N VAL A 443 -7.30 -12.37 -5.85
CA VAL A 443 -6.65 -12.14 -7.15
C VAL A 443 -5.73 -13.32 -7.51
N ALA A 444 -5.01 -13.89 -6.54
CA ALA A 444 -4.19 -15.08 -6.79
C ALA A 444 -5.04 -16.30 -7.18
N LEU A 445 -6.19 -16.51 -6.54
CA LEU A 445 -7.15 -17.54 -6.92
C LEU A 445 -7.66 -17.31 -8.35
N LEU A 446 -8.08 -16.09 -8.67
CA LEU A 446 -8.59 -15.73 -10.00
C LEU A 446 -7.54 -15.97 -11.09
N TRP A 447 -6.30 -15.52 -10.88
CA TRP A 447 -5.25 -15.66 -11.88
C TRP A 447 -4.74 -17.09 -12.02
N SER A 448 -4.86 -17.91 -10.97
CA SER A 448 -4.61 -19.36 -11.09
C SER A 448 -5.69 -20.09 -11.88
N ALA A 449 -6.96 -19.64 -11.79
CA ALA A 449 -8.09 -20.18 -12.52
C ALA A 449 -8.15 -19.68 -13.99
N ALA A 450 -7.75 -18.44 -14.22
CA ALA A 450 -7.76 -17.77 -15.52
C ALA A 450 -6.39 -17.14 -15.83
N PRO A 451 -5.37 -17.94 -16.20
CA PRO A 451 -3.99 -17.45 -16.41
C PRO A 451 -3.87 -16.33 -17.44
N ALA A 452 -4.78 -16.25 -18.41
CA ALA A 452 -4.82 -15.15 -19.37
C ALA A 452 -5.13 -13.78 -18.75
N MET A 453 -5.67 -13.74 -17.53
CA MET A 453 -5.91 -12.51 -16.79
C MET A 453 -4.69 -12.05 -15.97
N LYS A 454 -3.66 -12.88 -15.84
CA LYS A 454 -2.46 -12.50 -15.09
C LYS A 454 -1.83 -11.27 -15.74
N GLY A 455 -1.63 -10.21 -14.95
CA GLY A 455 -1.14 -8.93 -15.43
C GLY A 455 -2.20 -8.00 -16.05
N GLN A 456 -3.43 -8.47 -16.26
CA GLN A 456 -4.54 -7.65 -16.76
C GLN A 456 -5.23 -6.93 -15.58
N VAL A 457 -4.54 -5.95 -15.01
CA VAL A 457 -4.92 -5.31 -13.74
C VAL A 457 -6.29 -4.63 -13.83
N SER A 458 -6.56 -3.88 -14.91
CA SER A 458 -7.83 -3.18 -15.10
C SER A 458 -9.00 -4.16 -15.23
N SER A 459 -8.87 -5.18 -16.09
CA SER A 459 -9.90 -6.21 -16.28
C SER A 459 -10.13 -7.02 -15.01
N THR A 460 -9.07 -7.28 -14.21
CA THR A 460 -9.18 -7.95 -12.91
C THR A 460 -9.98 -7.10 -11.94
N ALA A 461 -9.66 -5.81 -11.81
CA ALA A 461 -10.37 -4.88 -10.94
C ALA A 461 -11.85 -4.76 -11.32
N ASP A 462 -12.14 -4.64 -12.63
CA ASP A 462 -13.52 -4.53 -13.13
C ASP A 462 -14.32 -5.81 -12.87
N LEU A 463 -13.70 -6.98 -13.04
CA LEU A 463 -14.34 -8.25 -12.74
C LEU A 463 -14.67 -8.40 -11.25
N LEU A 464 -13.74 -8.08 -10.35
CA LEU A 464 -13.98 -8.12 -8.91
C LEU A 464 -15.11 -7.16 -8.50
N LYS A 465 -15.12 -5.95 -9.06
CA LYS A 465 -16.20 -4.97 -8.83
C LYS A 465 -17.55 -5.47 -9.37
N ALA A 466 -17.59 -6.03 -10.56
CA ALA A 466 -18.81 -6.49 -11.21
C ALA A 466 -19.45 -7.70 -10.51
N THR A 467 -18.66 -8.52 -9.81
CA THR A 467 -19.15 -9.72 -9.11
C THR A 467 -19.28 -9.53 -7.59
N ALA A 468 -18.89 -8.37 -7.07
CA ALA A 468 -19.05 -8.07 -5.65
C ALA A 468 -20.51 -8.20 -5.20
N VAL A 469 -20.75 -8.74 -4.01
CA VAL A 469 -22.09 -8.79 -3.40
C VAL A 469 -22.52 -7.36 -3.08
N PRO A 470 -23.58 -6.84 -3.70
CA PRO A 470 -24.01 -5.46 -3.49
C PRO A 470 -24.37 -5.17 -2.04
N LEU A 471 -23.81 -4.09 -1.48
CA LEU A 471 -24.10 -3.62 -0.13
C LEU A 471 -24.49 -2.14 -0.16
N THR A 472 -25.49 -1.80 0.65
CA THR A 472 -26.00 -0.44 0.79
C THR A 472 -25.84 0.08 2.21
N SER A 473 -25.83 1.39 2.38
CA SER A 473 -25.69 2.09 3.64
C SER A 473 -26.81 3.12 3.83
N THR A 474 -27.12 3.45 5.07
CA THR A 474 -27.93 4.63 5.42
C THR A 474 -27.08 5.91 5.45
N GLN A 475 -25.76 5.80 5.38
CA GLN A 475 -24.84 6.92 5.33
C GLN A 475 -24.62 7.36 3.88
N ASP A 476 -24.96 8.61 3.59
CA ASP A 476 -24.59 9.27 2.33
C ASP A 476 -23.23 9.93 2.45
N CYS A 477 -22.40 9.74 1.41
CA CYS A 477 -21.14 10.48 1.24
C CYS A 477 -21.15 11.17 -0.14
N PRO A 478 -21.68 12.39 -0.23
CA PRO A 478 -21.88 13.05 -1.51
C PRO A 478 -20.62 13.11 -2.39
N PRO A 479 -20.73 12.91 -3.72
CA PRO A 479 -21.97 12.78 -4.49
C PRO A 479 -22.57 11.34 -4.52
N TYR A 480 -22.10 10.40 -3.68
CA TYR A 480 -22.48 8.99 -3.71
C TYR A 480 -23.51 8.69 -2.59
N PRO A 481 -24.81 8.50 -2.94
CA PRO A 481 -25.82 8.07 -1.98
C PRO A 481 -25.51 6.68 -1.42
N GLY A 482 -25.63 6.49 -0.11
CA GLY A 482 -25.39 5.19 0.54
C GLY A 482 -26.33 4.09 0.08
N ALA A 483 -27.56 4.43 -0.30
CA ALA A 483 -28.55 3.49 -0.85
C ALA A 483 -28.24 3.01 -2.28
N ALA A 484 -27.32 3.66 -2.99
CA ALA A 484 -26.88 3.25 -4.32
C ALA A 484 -25.80 2.17 -4.27
N VAL A 485 -25.60 1.48 -5.38
CA VAL A 485 -24.43 0.61 -5.63
C VAL A 485 -23.87 0.97 -7.00
N PRO A 486 -22.59 1.38 -7.09
CA PRO A 486 -21.64 1.52 -5.98
C PRO A 486 -21.93 2.76 -5.10
N ASN A 487 -21.41 2.75 -3.86
CA ASN A 487 -21.44 3.87 -2.94
C ASN A 487 -20.07 4.09 -2.25
N ALA A 488 -19.88 5.25 -1.64
CA ALA A 488 -18.58 5.59 -1.05
C ALA A 488 -18.33 4.95 0.33
N VAL A 489 -19.23 4.12 0.83
CA VAL A 489 -19.09 3.37 2.09
C VAL A 489 -18.54 1.97 1.83
N PHE A 490 -19.14 1.25 0.86
CA PHE A 490 -18.80 -0.15 0.54
C PHE A 490 -18.11 -0.32 -0.82
N GLY A 491 -17.94 0.76 -1.60
CA GLY A 491 -17.55 0.64 -3.00
C GLY A 491 -18.61 -0.11 -3.80
N PHE A 492 -18.20 -1.12 -4.54
CA PHE A 492 -19.09 -2.01 -5.31
C PHE A 492 -19.76 -3.08 -4.43
N GLY A 493 -19.37 -3.23 -3.16
CA GLY A 493 -19.92 -4.20 -2.24
C GLY A 493 -18.86 -5.09 -1.58
N ARG A 494 -19.25 -6.28 -1.13
CA ARG A 494 -18.33 -7.26 -0.53
C ARG A 494 -17.74 -8.18 -1.61
N LEU A 495 -16.45 -8.48 -1.50
CA LEU A 495 -15.73 -9.45 -2.32
C LEU A 495 -16.49 -10.79 -2.46
N ASP A 496 -16.65 -11.26 -3.68
CA ASP A 496 -17.12 -12.61 -4.02
C ASP A 496 -16.18 -13.23 -5.05
N ILE A 497 -15.21 -14.00 -4.56
CA ILE A 497 -14.22 -14.64 -5.45
C ILE A 497 -14.79 -15.85 -6.19
N ALA A 498 -15.78 -16.52 -5.61
CA ALA A 498 -16.46 -17.62 -6.31
C ALA A 498 -17.21 -17.10 -7.54
N GLY A 499 -17.93 -16.00 -7.41
CA GLY A 499 -18.60 -15.32 -8.52
C GLY A 499 -17.62 -14.83 -9.58
N ALA A 500 -16.49 -14.21 -9.18
CA ALA A 500 -15.46 -13.73 -10.10
C ALA A 500 -14.84 -14.89 -10.91
N VAL A 501 -14.44 -15.97 -10.26
CA VAL A 501 -13.89 -17.16 -10.93
C VAL A 501 -14.94 -17.86 -11.80
N ALA A 502 -16.19 -17.91 -11.39
CA ALA A 502 -17.25 -18.50 -12.19
C ALA A 502 -17.49 -17.72 -13.51
N LEU A 503 -17.36 -16.39 -13.45
CA LEU A 503 -17.52 -15.53 -14.64
C LEU A 503 -16.29 -15.58 -15.55
N ALA A 504 -15.07 -15.57 -14.99
CA ALA A 504 -13.83 -15.62 -15.75
C ALA A 504 -13.55 -17.01 -16.37
N PHE A 505 -13.96 -18.05 -15.68
CA PHE A 505 -13.72 -19.45 -16.08
C PHE A 505 -15.05 -20.24 -16.03
N PRO A 506 -15.96 -20.01 -17.00
CA PRO A 506 -17.22 -20.73 -17.06
C PRO A 506 -16.97 -22.22 -17.30
N VAL A 507 -17.39 -23.06 -16.36
CA VAL A 507 -17.43 -24.51 -16.61
C VAL A 507 -18.42 -24.77 -17.74
N ALA A 508 -17.97 -25.38 -18.82
CA ALA A 508 -18.88 -25.79 -19.90
C ALA A 508 -19.99 -26.63 -19.27
N ARG A 509 -21.23 -26.15 -19.31
CA ARG A 509 -22.38 -26.96 -18.88
C ARG A 509 -22.36 -28.23 -19.74
N ALA A 510 -22.26 -29.40 -19.10
CA ALA A 510 -22.45 -30.65 -19.78
C ALA A 510 -23.77 -30.56 -20.56
N ALA A 511 -23.69 -30.75 -21.86
CA ALA A 511 -24.89 -30.79 -22.69
C ALA A 511 -25.86 -31.83 -22.07
N PRO A 512 -27.14 -31.49 -21.91
CA PRO A 512 -28.11 -32.46 -21.41
C PRO A 512 -27.97 -33.73 -22.21
N SER A 513 -27.71 -34.84 -21.53
CA SER A 513 -27.62 -36.17 -22.18
C SER A 513 -28.87 -36.38 -23.01
N ALA A 514 -28.68 -36.59 -24.32
CA ALA A 514 -29.79 -36.86 -25.23
C ALA A 514 -30.60 -38.03 -24.64
N PRO A 515 -31.93 -37.95 -24.64
CA PRO A 515 -32.74 -39.02 -24.09
C PRO A 515 -32.43 -40.30 -24.86
N HIS A 516 -32.11 -41.36 -24.13
CA HIS A 516 -31.92 -42.70 -24.68
C HIS A 516 -33.16 -43.04 -25.51
N ARG A 517 -33.05 -43.05 -26.85
CA ARG A 517 -34.07 -43.63 -27.72
C ARG A 517 -34.14 -45.11 -27.36
N GLY A 518 -35.25 -45.50 -26.71
CA GLY A 518 -35.56 -46.88 -26.41
C GLY A 518 -35.54 -47.70 -27.69
N ARG A 519 -34.76 -48.77 -27.71
CA ARG A 519 -34.79 -49.76 -28.78
C ARG A 519 -36.19 -50.40 -28.78
N SER A 520 -36.92 -50.20 -29.85
CA SER A 520 -38.16 -50.95 -30.11
C SER A 520 -37.87 -52.47 -30.09
N PRO A 521 -38.73 -53.27 -29.46
CA PRO A 521 -38.56 -54.71 -29.44
C PRO A 521 -38.67 -55.26 -30.88
N ARG A 522 -37.70 -56.07 -31.30
CA ARG A 522 -37.80 -56.86 -32.55
C ARG A 522 -38.89 -57.88 -32.40
N VAL A 523 -39.91 -57.77 -33.23
CA VAL A 523 -40.92 -58.86 -33.44
C VAL A 523 -40.21 -59.98 -34.16
N VAL A 524 -40.17 -61.18 -33.57
CA VAL A 524 -39.69 -62.41 -34.15
C VAL A 524 -40.94 -63.08 -34.83
N PRO A 525 -40.92 -63.38 -36.10
CA PRO A 525 -42.01 -64.14 -36.70
C PRO A 525 -41.97 -65.63 -36.30
N ALA A 526 -43.11 -66.14 -35.84
CA ALA A 526 -43.28 -67.56 -35.55
C ALA A 526 -43.31 -68.42 -36.87
N ARG A 527 -42.57 -69.52 -36.84
CA ARG A 527 -42.78 -70.67 -37.72
C ARG A 527 -43.42 -71.80 -36.95
#